data_f8f4fd7718dbbc0110282591419e750e
#
_entry.id   f8f4fd7718dbbc0110282591419e750e
#
_cell.length_a   1.000
_cell.length_b   1.000
_cell.length_c   1.000
_cell.angle_alpha   90.00
_cell.angle_beta   90.00
_cell.angle_gamma   90.00
#
_symmetry.space_group_name_H-M   'P 1'
#
loop_
_entity.id
_entity.type
_entity.pdbx_description
1 polymer ?
#
loop_
_entity_poly.entity_id
_entity_poly.type
_entity_poly.pdbx_seq_one_letter_code
_entity_poly.pdbx_strand_id
1 'polypeptide(L)'
;MKRCLLLTTLLLFTSACTTILTETTGERGFEEDPTSRTAGMVVEDESIQTRVTVNLRSREPAFRDATFYVHSYNGVVLLVGQVPTQAMKDQATEITADTSRAI
;
A
#
# COMPACT_ATOMS: atom_id res chain seq x y z
N MET A 1 39.68 13.69 -19.19
CA MET A 1 39.85 13.02 -17.88
C MET A 1 38.71 13.28 -16.90
N LYS A 2 38.28 14.51 -16.68
CA LYS A 2 37.15 14.81 -15.76
C LYS A 2 35.80 14.19 -16.17
N ARG A 3 35.55 14.06 -17.47
CA ARG A 3 34.33 13.43 -18.01
C ARG A 3 34.29 11.90 -17.85
N CYS A 4 35.43 11.24 -17.94
CA CYS A 4 35.52 9.79 -17.72
C CYS A 4 35.40 9.44 -16.25
N LEU A 5 35.90 10.29 -15.34
CA LEU A 5 35.76 10.09 -13.89
C LEU A 5 34.32 10.22 -13.42
N LEU A 6 33.56 11.16 -14.00
CA LEU A 6 32.13 11.34 -13.75
C LEU A 6 31.27 10.16 -14.25
N LEU A 7 31.62 9.61 -15.42
CA LEU A 7 30.94 8.44 -15.98
C LEU A 7 31.22 7.16 -15.18
N THR A 8 32.45 6.98 -14.69
CA THR A 8 32.80 5.83 -13.83
C THR A 8 32.13 5.93 -12.45
N THR A 9 31.97 7.13 -11.91
CA THR A 9 31.30 7.33 -10.63
C THR A 9 29.80 7.07 -10.76
N LEU A 10 29.18 7.43 -11.87
CA LEU A 10 27.76 7.21 -12.14
C LEU A 10 27.43 5.71 -12.33
N LEU A 11 28.34 4.94 -12.96
CA LEU A 11 28.16 3.48 -13.12
C LEU A 11 28.24 2.69 -11.81
N LEU A 12 28.95 3.21 -10.80
CA LEU A 12 29.08 2.56 -9.49
C LEU A 12 27.81 2.66 -8.64
N PHE A 13 26.94 3.65 -8.91
CA PHE A 13 25.70 3.82 -8.16
C PHE A 13 24.55 2.93 -8.65
N THR A 14 24.64 2.34 -9.83
CA THR A 14 23.56 1.52 -10.40
C THR A 14 23.54 0.07 -9.91
N SER A 15 24.61 -0.40 -9.28
CA SER A 15 24.70 -1.79 -8.78
C SER A 15 24.21 -1.98 -7.36
N ALA A 16 23.93 -0.89 -6.62
CA ALA A 16 23.52 -0.98 -5.21
C ALA A 16 22.08 -1.48 -5.00
N CYS A 17 21.18 -1.29 -5.98
CA CYS A 17 19.78 -1.67 -5.84
C CYS A 17 19.54 -3.19 -5.95
N THR A 18 20.38 -3.93 -6.66
CA THR A 18 20.23 -5.39 -6.82
C THR A 18 20.72 -6.17 -5.60
N THR A 19 21.70 -5.65 -4.87
CA THR A 19 22.29 -6.34 -3.71
C THR A 19 21.35 -6.32 -2.50
N ILE A 20 20.57 -5.25 -2.33
CA ILE A 20 19.62 -5.13 -1.22
C ILE A 20 18.46 -6.12 -1.36
N LEU A 21 17.97 -6.37 -2.58
CA LEU A 21 16.88 -7.31 -2.85
C LEU A 21 17.32 -8.77 -2.63
N THR A 22 18.58 -9.12 -2.91
CA THR A 22 19.11 -10.48 -2.70
C THR A 22 19.44 -10.76 -1.24
N GLU A 23 19.86 -9.76 -0.46
CA GLU A 23 20.12 -9.95 0.98
C GLU A 23 18.85 -10.00 1.82
N THR A 24 17.79 -9.28 1.42
CA THR A 24 16.51 -9.32 2.12
C THR A 24 15.68 -10.56 1.82
N THR A 25 15.87 -11.18 0.66
CA THR A 25 15.19 -12.43 0.31
C THR A 25 15.89 -13.68 0.86
N GLY A 26 17.15 -13.58 1.28
CA GLY A 26 17.91 -14.69 1.85
C GLY A 26 17.99 -15.91 0.95
N GLU A 27 18.86 -16.83 1.28
CA GLU A 27 18.96 -18.16 0.62
C GLU A 27 17.79 -19.11 0.98
N ARG A 28 16.84 -18.62 1.78
CA ARG A 28 15.58 -19.32 2.02
C ARG A 28 14.68 -19.04 0.84
N GLY A 29 14.44 -20.03 0.01
CA GLY A 29 13.38 -19.96 -0.98
C GLY A 29 12.11 -19.41 -0.35
N PHE A 30 11.23 -18.81 -1.14
CA PHE A 30 9.90 -18.38 -0.70
C PHE A 30 9.17 -19.59 -0.10
N GLU A 31 9.43 -19.85 1.17
CA GLU A 31 8.64 -20.78 1.94
C GLU A 31 7.34 -20.03 2.24
N GLU A 32 6.30 -20.36 1.51
CA GLU A 32 4.98 -19.80 1.72
C GLU A 32 4.49 -20.24 3.11
N ASP A 33 4.83 -19.42 4.11
CA ASP A 33 4.10 -19.44 5.37
C ASP A 33 2.67 -18.98 5.05
N PRO A 34 1.66 -19.85 5.20
CA PRO A 34 0.28 -19.49 4.88
C PRO A 34 -0.25 -18.32 5.71
N THR A 35 0.49 -17.91 6.73
CA THR A 35 0.18 -16.72 7.54
C THR A 35 0.93 -15.48 7.08
N SER A 36 1.94 -15.60 6.21
CA SER A 36 2.70 -14.47 5.70
C SER A 36 2.16 -13.98 4.36
N ARG A 37 2.17 -12.65 4.18
CA ARG A 37 1.85 -12.05 2.90
C ARG A 37 3.06 -12.10 1.97
N THR A 38 2.83 -12.39 0.69
CA THR A 38 3.85 -12.21 -0.33
C THR A 38 4.18 -10.72 -0.50
N ALA A 39 5.35 -10.39 -1.04
CA ALA A 39 5.72 -9.00 -1.34
C ALA A 39 4.69 -8.31 -2.27
N GLY A 40 4.14 -9.04 -3.25
CA GLY A 40 3.08 -8.56 -4.11
C GLY A 40 1.80 -8.23 -3.34
N MET A 41 1.39 -9.07 -2.40
CA MET A 41 0.23 -8.82 -1.55
C MET A 41 0.41 -7.62 -0.64
N VAL A 42 1.61 -7.38 -0.13
CA VAL A 42 1.90 -6.18 0.68
C VAL A 42 1.69 -4.91 -0.15
N VAL A 43 2.22 -4.88 -1.37
CA VAL A 43 2.06 -3.74 -2.28
C VAL A 43 0.60 -3.54 -2.67
N GLU A 44 -0.13 -4.61 -2.94
CA GLU A 44 -1.55 -4.57 -3.25
C GLU A 44 -2.38 -4.05 -2.07
N ASP A 45 -2.13 -4.54 -0.87
CA ASP A 45 -2.79 -4.07 0.35
C ASP A 45 -2.57 -2.57 0.60
N GLU A 46 -1.35 -2.07 0.42
CA GLU A 46 -1.05 -0.64 0.51
C GLU A 46 -1.79 0.18 -0.57
N SER A 47 -1.91 -0.35 -1.77
CA SER A 47 -2.68 0.26 -2.85
C SER A 47 -4.18 0.34 -2.50
N ILE A 48 -4.75 -0.72 -1.93
CA ILE A 48 -6.14 -0.76 -1.47
C ILE A 48 -6.37 0.29 -0.39
N GLN A 49 -5.52 0.36 0.62
CA GLN A 49 -5.62 1.35 1.71
C GLN A 49 -5.63 2.78 1.19
N THR A 50 -4.72 3.09 0.27
CA THR A 50 -4.61 4.42 -0.34
C THR A 50 -5.87 4.76 -1.13
N ARG A 51 -6.34 3.86 -1.99
CA ARG A 51 -7.53 4.09 -2.83
C ARG A 51 -8.80 4.26 -1.99
N VAL A 52 -9.01 3.44 -1.00
CA VAL A 52 -10.17 3.55 -0.08
C VAL A 52 -10.13 4.88 0.65
N THR A 53 -8.98 5.27 1.19
CA THR A 53 -8.82 6.54 1.89
C THR A 53 -9.11 7.74 0.99
N VAL A 54 -8.56 7.75 -0.22
CA VAL A 54 -8.78 8.83 -1.19
C VAL A 54 -10.25 8.88 -1.63
N ASN A 55 -10.86 7.72 -1.91
CA ASN A 55 -12.26 7.66 -2.35
C ASN A 55 -13.23 8.10 -1.26
N LEU A 56 -13.01 7.72 -0.01
CA LEU A 56 -13.82 8.19 1.11
C LEU A 56 -13.79 9.73 1.19
N ARG A 57 -12.61 10.33 1.17
CA ARG A 57 -12.44 11.78 1.29
C ARG A 57 -12.91 12.56 0.07
N SER A 58 -12.85 11.98 -1.12
CA SER A 58 -13.23 12.66 -2.36
C SER A 58 -14.71 12.56 -2.67
N ARG A 59 -15.34 11.41 -2.40
CA ARG A 59 -16.76 11.18 -2.70
C ARG A 59 -17.68 11.86 -1.70
N GLU A 60 -17.29 11.91 -0.44
CA GLU A 60 -18.10 12.51 0.63
C GLU A 60 -17.27 13.53 1.40
N PRO A 61 -17.57 14.85 1.27
CA PRO A 61 -16.83 15.91 1.96
C PRO A 61 -16.82 15.77 3.49
N ALA A 62 -17.86 15.17 4.07
CA ALA A 62 -17.95 14.94 5.50
C ALA A 62 -16.84 14.04 6.06
N PHE A 63 -16.24 13.17 5.24
CA PHE A 63 -15.12 12.34 5.65
C PHE A 63 -13.78 13.07 5.69
N ARG A 64 -13.67 14.29 5.20
CA ARG A 64 -12.43 15.07 5.29
C ARG A 64 -12.08 15.42 6.73
N ASP A 65 -13.09 15.67 7.54
CA ASP A 65 -12.94 16.01 8.96
C ASP A 65 -13.16 14.82 9.90
N ALA A 66 -13.57 13.68 9.37
CA ALA A 66 -13.79 12.47 10.15
C ALA A 66 -12.45 11.76 10.44
N THR A 67 -12.35 11.21 11.63
CA THR A 67 -11.21 10.36 12.01
C THR A 67 -11.51 8.91 11.65
N PHE A 68 -10.78 8.38 10.68
CA PHE A 68 -10.87 6.98 10.30
C PHE A 68 -9.51 6.43 9.85
N TYR A 69 -9.37 5.13 9.94
CA TYR A 69 -8.20 4.38 9.49
C TYR A 69 -8.65 3.23 8.61
N VAL A 70 -7.93 3.03 7.53
CA VAL A 70 -8.14 1.91 6.60
C VAL A 70 -6.94 0.99 6.72
N HIS A 71 -7.20 -0.27 6.93
CA HIS A 71 -6.17 -1.30 6.96
C HIS A 71 -6.56 -2.45 6.04
N SER A 72 -5.69 -2.83 5.14
CA SER A 72 -5.87 -3.98 4.28
C SER A 72 -4.85 -5.06 4.60
N TYR A 73 -5.32 -6.28 4.72
CA TYR A 73 -4.47 -7.44 4.93
C TYR A 73 -4.98 -8.60 4.07
N ASN A 74 -4.17 -9.04 3.15
CA ASN A 74 -4.48 -10.15 2.24
C ASN A 74 -5.79 -9.94 1.45
N GLY A 75 -6.05 -8.69 1.04
CA GLY A 75 -7.26 -8.29 0.33
C GLY A 75 -8.49 -8.06 1.21
N VAL A 76 -8.39 -8.30 2.52
CA VAL A 76 -9.46 -8.00 3.48
C VAL A 76 -9.27 -6.59 4.03
N VAL A 77 -10.30 -5.77 3.89
CA VAL A 77 -10.25 -4.36 4.33
C VAL A 77 -10.97 -4.20 5.66
N LEU A 78 -10.24 -3.67 6.64
CA LEU A 78 -10.76 -3.22 7.91
C LEU A 78 -10.86 -1.69 7.89
N LEU A 79 -12.07 -1.17 8.09
CA LEU A 79 -12.33 0.25 8.26
C LEU A 79 -12.69 0.53 9.71
N VAL A 80 -11.92 1.38 10.37
CA VAL A 80 -12.11 1.77 11.77
C VAL A 80 -12.20 3.28 11.86
N GLY A 81 -13.18 3.79 12.60
CA GLY A 81 -13.31 5.23 12.78
C GLY A 81 -14.55 5.62 13.56
N GLN A 82 -14.75 6.92 13.64
CA GLN A 82 -15.89 7.53 14.29
C GLN A 82 -16.58 8.48 13.33
N VAL A 83 -17.87 8.33 13.19
CA VAL A 83 -18.73 9.20 12.37
C VAL A 83 -19.98 9.58 13.17
N PRO A 84 -20.52 10.80 12.95
CA PRO A 84 -21.63 11.31 13.76
C PRO A 84 -22.98 10.64 13.46
N THR A 85 -23.15 10.02 12.30
CA THR A 85 -24.44 9.44 11.88
C THR A 85 -24.33 8.04 11.35
N GLN A 86 -25.38 7.25 11.49
CA GLN A 86 -25.46 5.91 10.90
C GLN A 86 -25.40 5.97 9.36
N ALA A 87 -26.00 6.97 8.76
CA ALA A 87 -25.97 7.18 7.32
C ALA A 87 -24.53 7.33 6.79
N MET A 88 -23.66 8.05 7.48
CA MET A 88 -22.24 8.14 7.14
C MET A 88 -21.51 6.80 7.27
N LYS A 89 -21.84 6.02 8.29
CA LYS A 89 -21.28 4.68 8.46
C LYS A 89 -21.64 3.78 7.27
N ASP A 90 -22.88 3.81 6.83
CA ASP A 90 -23.39 3.02 5.71
C ASP A 90 -22.71 3.45 4.40
N GLN A 91 -22.59 4.76 4.16
CA GLN A 91 -21.85 5.32 3.03
C GLN A 91 -20.37 4.90 3.04
N ALA A 92 -19.71 4.93 4.19
CA ALA A 92 -18.33 4.50 4.32
C ALA A 92 -18.16 3.03 3.92
N THR A 93 -19.08 2.18 4.34
CA THR A 93 -19.10 0.76 4.01
C THR A 93 -19.30 0.55 2.50
N GLU A 94 -20.25 1.26 1.89
CA GLU A 94 -20.53 1.18 0.46
C GLU A 94 -19.33 1.62 -0.39
N ILE A 95 -18.75 2.78 -0.10
CA ILE A 95 -17.58 3.31 -0.81
C ILE A 95 -16.38 2.37 -0.70
N THR A 96 -16.16 1.81 0.48
CA THR A 96 -15.07 0.86 0.72
C THR A 96 -15.28 -0.43 -0.07
N ALA A 97 -16.49 -0.98 -0.04
CA ALA A 97 -16.84 -2.18 -0.79
C ALA A 97 -16.72 -2.00 -2.30
N ASP A 98 -17.15 -0.87 -2.83
CA ASP A 98 -17.01 -0.54 -4.25
C ASP A 98 -15.56 -0.40 -4.67
N THR A 99 -14.76 0.28 -3.86
CA THR A 99 -13.33 0.47 -4.13
C THR A 99 -12.57 -0.85 -4.11
N SER A 100 -12.83 -1.70 -3.14
CA SER A 100 -12.15 -3.00 -3.02
C SER A 100 -12.53 -3.98 -4.12
N ARG A 101 -13.76 -3.94 -4.65
CA ARG A 101 -14.20 -4.76 -5.78
C ARG A 101 -13.62 -4.32 -7.12
N ALA A 102 -13.29 -3.04 -7.27
CA ALA A 102 -12.74 -2.47 -8.50
C ALA A 102 -11.25 -2.78 -8.71
N ILE A 103 -10.62 -3.41 -7.75
CA ILE A 103 -9.22 -3.83 -7.75
C ILE A 103 -9.15 -5.37 -8.04
#